data_a2d2d7400cd8988d56521ac14cf16fd7
#
_entry.id   a2d2d7400cd8988d56521ac14cf16fd7
#
_cell.length_a   1.000
_cell.length_b   1.000
_cell.length_c   1.000
_cell.angle_alpha   90.00
_cell.angle_beta   90.00
_cell.angle_gamma   90.00
#
_symmetry.space_group_name_H-M   'P 1'
#
loop_
_entity.id
_entity.type
_entity.pdbx_description
1 polymer ?
#
loop_
_entity_poly.entity_id
_entity_poly.type
_entity_poly.pdbx_seq_one_letter_code
_entity_poly.pdbx_strand_id
1 'polypeptide(L)'
;MTYRSHFQVLGSRFVFWVRSSSLVALTVLGMAATGCAAKGTVATPRPFPGATVPPRSLPDDVRAADPITIQPAVVSLALSLRGIPYRNGGSDLAGFDCSGFVQWVFAQQGLALPRDVKQQYRVGRDIDTDDGKAGDRVFFETVSPGAAHVGIALGGGEFVHAPSSRGVVRVERYTSGYWADRWVGARRVTASAEPAS
;
A
#
# COMPACT_ATOMS: atom_id res chain seq x y z
N MET A 1 -55.50 -29.17 -11.01
CA MET A 1 -54.47 -30.21 -10.82
C MET A 1 -53.32 -29.56 -10.05
N THR A 2 -53.31 -29.82 -8.75
CA THR A 2 -52.38 -29.25 -7.78
C THR A 2 -51.28 -30.25 -7.49
N TYR A 3 -50.04 -29.89 -7.80
CA TYR A 3 -48.88 -30.71 -7.44
C TYR A 3 -48.17 -30.09 -6.23
N ARG A 4 -48.34 -30.74 -5.08
CA ARG A 4 -47.70 -30.42 -3.80
C ARG A 4 -46.44 -31.28 -3.69
N SER A 5 -45.26 -30.70 -3.75
CA SER A 5 -44.01 -31.43 -3.43
C SER A 5 -43.60 -31.12 -1.99
N HIS A 6 -43.64 -32.16 -1.16
CA HIS A 6 -43.08 -32.18 0.19
C HIS A 6 -41.54 -32.30 0.09
N PHE A 7 -40.83 -31.36 0.63
CA PHE A 7 -39.39 -31.50 0.92
C PHE A 7 -39.20 -31.89 2.38
N GLN A 8 -38.79 -33.13 2.62
CA GLN A 8 -38.40 -33.62 3.93
C GLN A 8 -36.97 -33.16 4.25
N VAL A 9 -36.82 -32.50 5.39
CA VAL A 9 -35.54 -32.14 5.96
C VAL A 9 -34.98 -33.29 6.77
N LEU A 10 -33.94 -33.94 6.27
CA LEU A 10 -33.17 -34.95 7.02
C LEU A 10 -32.15 -34.21 7.88
N GLY A 11 -32.36 -34.24 9.20
CA GLY A 11 -31.42 -33.75 10.19
C GLY A 11 -30.22 -34.69 10.32
N SER A 12 -29.02 -34.16 10.03
CA SER A 12 -27.77 -34.85 10.33
C SER A 12 -27.20 -34.30 11.66
N ARG A 13 -27.29 -35.14 12.69
CA ARG A 13 -26.68 -34.94 14.01
C ARG A 13 -25.18 -35.21 13.88
N PHE A 14 -24.37 -34.16 13.91
CA PHE A 14 -22.93 -34.31 14.11
C PHE A 14 -22.63 -34.44 15.59
N VAL A 15 -22.19 -35.66 15.96
CA VAL A 15 -21.70 -35.99 17.31
C VAL A 15 -20.27 -35.46 17.44
N PHE A 16 -20.08 -34.48 18.33
CA PHE A 16 -18.77 -34.03 18.75
C PHE A 16 -18.08 -35.04 19.64
N TRP A 17 -17.04 -35.66 19.16
CA TRP A 17 -16.14 -36.50 19.97
C TRP A 17 -15.06 -35.60 20.59
N VAL A 18 -15.24 -35.33 21.89
CA VAL A 18 -14.21 -34.73 22.73
C VAL A 18 -13.26 -35.83 23.18
N ARG A 19 -12.04 -35.84 22.70
CA ARG A 19 -10.97 -36.66 23.25
C ARG A 19 -10.13 -35.82 24.23
N SER A 20 -10.26 -36.21 25.46
CA SER A 20 -9.53 -35.79 26.64
C SER A 20 -8.08 -36.30 26.64
N SER A 21 -7.21 -35.43 27.23
CA SER A 21 -6.02 -35.76 28.03
C SER A 21 -4.77 -36.26 27.34
N SER A 22 -3.72 -35.43 27.41
CA SER A 22 -2.39 -35.90 27.83
C SER A 22 -1.66 -34.77 28.54
N LEU A 23 -1.55 -34.91 29.83
CA LEU A 23 -0.62 -34.20 30.73
C LEU A 23 0.83 -34.57 30.29
N VAL A 24 1.57 -33.60 29.79
CA VAL A 24 3.02 -33.72 29.64
C VAL A 24 3.65 -32.96 30.81
N ALA A 25 4.24 -33.74 31.70
CA ALA A 25 5.02 -33.25 32.84
C ALA A 25 6.28 -32.53 32.34
N LEU A 26 6.41 -31.25 32.69
CA LEU A 26 7.58 -30.43 32.39
C LEU A 26 8.61 -30.66 33.47
N THR A 27 9.64 -31.45 33.21
CA THR A 27 10.86 -31.55 34.05
C THR A 27 11.74 -30.35 33.75
N VAL A 28 11.80 -29.43 34.73
CA VAL A 28 12.71 -28.29 34.71
C VAL A 28 14.10 -28.79 35.12
N LEU A 29 15.01 -28.93 34.15
CA LEU A 29 16.42 -29.18 34.39
C LEU A 29 17.16 -27.83 34.49
N GLY A 30 17.48 -27.41 35.72
CA GLY A 30 18.25 -26.21 36.00
C GLY A 30 19.68 -26.33 35.51
N MET A 31 20.04 -25.56 34.47
CA MET A 31 21.46 -25.32 34.13
C MET A 31 21.91 -24.03 34.80
N ALA A 32 22.77 -24.17 35.80
CA ALA A 32 23.52 -23.07 36.39
C ALA A 32 24.57 -22.58 35.37
N ALA A 33 24.30 -21.44 34.73
CA ALA A 33 25.29 -20.76 33.91
C ALA A 33 26.18 -19.89 34.80
N THR A 34 27.40 -20.34 35.05
CA THR A 34 28.49 -19.52 35.61
C THR A 34 28.89 -18.47 34.56
N GLY A 35 28.38 -17.26 34.71
CA GLY A 35 28.74 -16.14 33.87
C GLY A 35 30.11 -15.59 34.24
N CYS A 36 31.10 -15.79 33.36
CA CYS A 36 32.33 -15.00 33.36
C CYS A 36 32.00 -13.58 32.89
N ALA A 37 31.96 -12.62 33.81
CA ALA A 37 31.89 -11.20 33.48
C ALA A 37 33.26 -10.76 32.90
N ALA A 38 33.38 -10.81 31.59
CA ALA A 38 34.44 -10.11 30.88
C ALA A 38 34.14 -8.61 30.92
N LYS A 39 34.87 -7.83 31.69
CA LYS A 39 34.91 -6.37 31.63
C LYS A 39 35.52 -5.95 30.29
N GLY A 40 34.75 -5.96 29.20
CA GLY A 40 35.15 -5.38 27.94
C GLY A 40 35.16 -3.87 28.09
N THR A 41 36.30 -3.24 28.19
CA THR A 41 36.50 -1.82 27.96
C THR A 41 36.09 -1.52 26.53
N VAL A 42 34.94 -0.86 26.34
CA VAL A 42 34.55 -0.36 25.03
C VAL A 42 35.59 0.69 24.62
N ALA A 43 36.42 0.32 23.64
CA ALA A 43 37.37 1.26 23.04
C ALA A 43 36.56 2.36 22.35
N THR A 44 36.61 3.57 22.87
CA THR A 44 36.08 4.76 22.18
C THR A 44 36.82 4.91 20.85
N PRO A 45 36.11 4.98 19.71
CA PRO A 45 36.74 5.24 18.42
C PRO A 45 37.51 6.55 18.49
N ARG A 46 38.82 6.49 18.25
CA ARG A 46 39.64 7.71 18.11
C ARG A 46 39.20 8.43 16.86
N PRO A 47 38.90 9.76 16.92
CA PRO A 47 38.70 10.54 15.73
C PRO A 47 39.95 10.43 14.82
N PHE A 48 39.69 10.22 13.52
CA PHE A 48 40.77 10.23 12.53
C PHE A 48 41.41 11.65 12.53
N PRO A 49 42.73 11.78 12.74
CA PRO A 49 43.37 13.06 12.65
C PRO A 49 43.41 13.51 11.19
N GLY A 50 42.75 14.63 10.88
CA GLY A 50 42.86 15.31 9.60
C GLY A 50 41.64 15.43 8.72
N ALA A 51 40.46 14.99 9.15
CA ALA A 51 39.23 15.22 8.38
C ALA A 51 38.53 16.51 8.84
N THR A 52 39.14 17.64 8.67
CA THR A 52 38.41 18.90 8.50
C THR A 52 37.82 18.90 7.10
N VAL A 53 36.70 18.16 6.92
CA VAL A 53 35.85 18.34 5.73
C VAL A 53 35.24 19.74 5.91
N PRO A 54 35.58 20.72 5.07
CA PRO A 54 34.86 21.99 5.11
C PRO A 54 33.36 21.68 4.88
N PRO A 55 32.45 22.41 5.52
CA PRO A 55 31.03 22.25 5.22
C PRO A 55 30.86 22.43 3.71
N ARG A 56 30.61 21.30 3.03
CA ARG A 56 30.31 21.33 1.62
C ARG A 56 28.95 21.99 1.52
N SER A 57 28.95 23.29 1.21
CA SER A 57 27.73 23.96 0.79
C SER A 57 27.19 23.15 -0.37
N LEU A 58 26.02 22.50 -0.16
CA LEU A 58 25.29 21.86 -1.25
C LEU A 58 25.11 22.95 -2.32
N PRO A 59 25.40 22.64 -3.59
CA PRO A 59 25.13 23.57 -4.68
C PRO A 59 23.66 24.02 -4.58
N ASP A 60 23.41 25.30 -4.81
CA ASP A 60 22.06 25.88 -4.71
C ASP A 60 21.05 25.25 -5.68
N ASP A 61 21.51 24.49 -6.65
CA ASP A 61 20.74 23.70 -7.59
C ASP A 61 20.10 22.42 -6.97
N VAL A 62 20.57 21.95 -5.81
CA VAL A 62 19.93 20.82 -5.07
C VAL A 62 18.72 21.30 -4.26
N ARG A 63 18.48 22.60 -4.14
CA ARG A 63 17.38 23.18 -3.37
C ARG A 63 16.02 23.14 -4.06
N ALA A 64 16.01 22.92 -5.37
CA ALA A 64 14.81 22.62 -6.14
C ALA A 64 14.92 21.19 -6.62
N ALA A 65 14.64 20.21 -5.76
CA ALA A 65 14.31 18.88 -6.23
C ALA A 65 13.09 19.06 -7.14
N ASP A 66 13.32 18.97 -8.45
CA ASP A 66 12.29 19.08 -9.45
C ASP A 66 11.13 18.16 -9.06
N PRO A 67 9.87 18.62 -9.18
CA PRO A 67 8.69 17.77 -8.90
C PRO A 67 8.67 16.48 -9.75
N ILE A 68 9.56 16.35 -10.71
CA ILE A 68 9.76 15.20 -11.61
C ILE A 68 10.39 13.99 -10.90
N THR A 69 11.10 14.17 -9.77
CA THR A 69 11.89 13.09 -9.15
C THR A 69 11.05 12.11 -8.32
N ILE A 70 9.87 12.51 -7.87
CA ILE A 70 9.01 11.68 -7.01
C ILE A 70 8.24 10.63 -7.81
N GLN A 71 7.84 10.95 -9.03
CA GLN A 71 6.97 10.10 -9.84
C GLN A 71 7.61 8.75 -10.22
N PRO A 72 8.88 8.64 -10.64
CA PRO A 72 9.51 7.35 -10.88
C PRO A 72 9.58 6.48 -9.62
N ALA A 73 9.82 7.07 -8.46
CA ALA A 73 9.87 6.35 -7.19
C ALA A 73 8.48 5.81 -6.79
N VAL A 74 7.43 6.62 -6.94
CA VAL A 74 6.03 6.21 -6.75
C VAL A 74 5.69 5.01 -7.64
N VAL A 75 6.01 5.08 -8.93
CA VAL A 75 5.73 4.00 -9.91
C VAL A 75 6.50 2.73 -9.56
N SER A 76 7.81 2.84 -9.30
CA SER A 76 8.65 1.70 -8.96
C SER A 76 8.15 0.99 -7.71
N LEU A 77 7.82 1.75 -6.66
CA LEU A 77 7.27 1.21 -5.42
C LEU A 77 5.91 0.56 -5.67
N ALA A 78 5.00 1.23 -6.38
CA ALA A 78 3.67 0.68 -6.69
C ALA A 78 3.75 -0.65 -7.44
N LEU A 79 4.67 -0.77 -8.41
CA LEU A 79 4.89 -2.01 -9.16
C LEU A 79 5.49 -3.13 -8.31
N SER A 80 6.31 -2.82 -7.30
CA SER A 80 6.89 -3.81 -6.39
C SER A 80 5.85 -4.46 -5.48
N LEU A 81 4.68 -3.83 -5.30
CA LEU A 81 3.58 -4.31 -4.47
C LEU A 81 2.59 -5.24 -5.21
N ARG A 82 2.83 -5.54 -6.49
CA ARG A 82 1.97 -6.46 -7.25
C ARG A 82 1.90 -7.83 -6.59
N GLY A 83 0.71 -8.40 -6.57
CA GLY A 83 0.45 -9.68 -5.92
C GLY A 83 0.02 -9.57 -4.44
N ILE A 84 0.18 -8.41 -3.79
CA ILE A 84 -0.36 -8.19 -2.44
C ILE A 84 -1.89 -8.30 -2.49
N PRO A 85 -2.52 -9.05 -1.54
CA PRO A 85 -3.94 -9.30 -1.56
C PRO A 85 -4.77 -8.02 -1.35
N TYR A 86 -5.96 -7.98 -1.97
CA TYR A 86 -6.98 -7.00 -1.63
C TYR A 86 -7.54 -7.30 -0.24
N ARG A 87 -7.67 -6.27 0.57
CA ARG A 87 -8.35 -6.31 1.87
C ARG A 87 -9.21 -5.08 2.03
N ASN A 88 -10.50 -5.27 2.25
CA ASN A 88 -11.40 -4.14 2.50
C ASN A 88 -10.94 -3.33 3.72
N GLY A 89 -10.79 -2.02 3.56
CA GLY A 89 -10.20 -1.15 4.59
C GLY A 89 -8.68 -1.31 4.79
N GLY A 90 -8.01 -2.14 3.98
CA GLY A 90 -6.58 -2.40 4.09
C GLY A 90 -5.70 -1.22 3.67
N SER A 91 -4.59 -1.00 4.39
CA SER A 91 -3.65 0.10 4.14
C SER A 91 -2.20 -0.27 4.50
N ASP A 92 -1.86 -1.55 4.48
CA ASP A 92 -0.54 -2.08 4.83
C ASP A 92 -0.17 -3.31 3.97
N LEU A 93 1.04 -3.85 4.15
CA LEU A 93 1.56 -4.98 3.38
C LEU A 93 0.80 -6.30 3.61
N ALA A 94 -0.07 -6.39 4.61
CA ALA A 94 -0.95 -7.54 4.79
C ALA A 94 -2.17 -7.50 3.85
N GLY A 95 -2.42 -6.37 3.19
CA GLY A 95 -3.45 -6.20 2.17
C GLY A 95 -3.90 -4.76 2.03
N PHE A 96 -4.29 -4.39 0.83
CA PHE A 96 -4.74 -3.05 0.47
C PHE A 96 -6.17 -3.06 -0.08
N ASP A 97 -6.94 -2.00 0.20
CA ASP A 97 -7.97 -1.56 -0.73
C ASP A 97 -7.42 -0.50 -1.70
N CYS A 98 -8.24 -0.01 -2.63
CA CYS A 98 -7.76 0.87 -3.70
C CYS A 98 -7.14 2.18 -3.18
N SER A 99 -7.80 2.87 -2.26
CA SER A 99 -7.30 4.13 -1.70
C SER A 99 -6.21 3.94 -0.65
N GLY A 100 -6.24 2.86 0.12
CA GLY A 100 -5.19 2.49 1.05
C GLY A 100 -3.88 2.14 0.35
N PHE A 101 -3.94 1.45 -0.80
CA PHE A 101 -2.79 1.21 -1.66
C PHE A 101 -2.14 2.53 -2.11
N VAL A 102 -2.93 3.43 -2.70
CA VAL A 102 -2.44 4.73 -3.17
C VAL A 102 -1.91 5.56 -2.01
N GLN A 103 -2.64 5.66 -0.91
CA GLN A 103 -2.21 6.39 0.29
C GLN A 103 -0.86 5.87 0.80
N TRP A 104 -0.70 4.56 0.91
CA TRP A 104 0.53 3.95 1.42
C TRP A 104 1.72 4.24 0.51
N VAL A 105 1.57 4.07 -0.81
CA VAL A 105 2.64 4.34 -1.79
C VAL A 105 3.12 5.79 -1.72
N PHE A 106 2.20 6.73 -1.69
CA PHE A 106 2.56 8.15 -1.61
C PHE A 106 3.17 8.53 -0.25
N ALA A 107 2.69 7.95 0.85
CA ALA A 107 3.25 8.17 2.18
C ALA A 107 4.73 7.73 2.28
N GLN A 108 5.13 6.65 1.60
CA GLN A 108 6.53 6.22 1.52
C GLN A 108 7.43 7.24 0.78
N GLN A 109 6.83 8.13 0.01
CA GLN A 109 7.53 9.23 -0.68
C GLN A 109 7.36 10.59 0.06
N GLY A 110 6.90 10.56 1.31
CA GLY A 110 6.70 11.76 2.13
C GLY A 110 5.46 12.58 1.76
N LEU A 111 4.54 12.03 0.96
CA LEU A 111 3.33 12.71 0.52
C LEU A 111 2.10 12.15 1.25
N ALA A 112 1.53 12.93 2.17
CA ALA A 112 0.31 12.55 2.87
C ALA A 112 -0.93 12.70 1.97
N LEU A 113 -1.70 11.63 1.82
CA LEU A 113 -2.98 11.63 1.12
C LEU A 113 -4.12 11.23 2.06
N PRO A 114 -5.34 11.76 1.85
CA PRO A 114 -6.52 11.30 2.58
C PRO A 114 -6.77 9.80 2.40
N ARG A 115 -7.48 9.19 3.34
CA ARG A 115 -7.82 7.75 3.27
C ARG A 115 -8.92 7.45 2.25
N ASP A 116 -9.86 8.36 2.09
CA ASP A 116 -11.04 8.18 1.24
C ASP A 116 -10.79 8.56 -0.22
N VAL A 117 -11.35 7.79 -1.17
CA VAL A 117 -11.17 8.01 -2.62
C VAL A 117 -11.64 9.39 -3.07
N LYS A 118 -12.83 9.83 -2.59
CA LYS A 118 -13.40 11.13 -2.99
C LYS A 118 -12.58 12.29 -2.45
N GLN A 119 -12.02 12.13 -1.25
CA GLN A 119 -11.09 13.10 -0.69
C GLN A 119 -9.76 13.12 -1.46
N GLN A 120 -9.23 11.95 -1.81
CA GLN A 120 -8.04 11.87 -2.67
C GLN A 120 -8.26 12.56 -4.03
N TYR A 121 -9.46 12.47 -4.60
CA TYR A 121 -9.80 13.13 -5.86
C TYR A 121 -9.76 14.67 -5.78
N ARG A 122 -9.94 15.24 -4.58
CA ARG A 122 -9.90 16.70 -4.36
C ARG A 122 -8.49 17.24 -4.14
N VAL A 123 -7.50 16.37 -3.95
CA VAL A 123 -6.11 16.77 -3.67
C VAL A 123 -5.30 16.79 -4.95
N GLY A 124 -4.46 17.80 -5.11
CA GLY A 124 -3.55 17.95 -6.24
C GLY A 124 -4.19 18.65 -7.46
N ARG A 125 -3.38 18.82 -8.49
CA ARG A 125 -3.76 19.50 -9.72
C ARG A 125 -4.57 18.55 -10.63
N ASP A 126 -5.59 19.08 -11.28
CA ASP A 126 -6.32 18.39 -12.35
C ASP A 126 -5.40 18.13 -13.55
N ILE A 127 -5.52 16.97 -14.15
CA ILE A 127 -4.72 16.55 -15.30
C ILE A 127 -5.68 16.12 -16.40
N ASP A 128 -5.56 16.76 -17.54
CA ASP A 128 -6.26 16.34 -18.75
C ASP A 128 -5.79 14.95 -19.19
N THR A 129 -6.67 14.21 -19.85
CA THR A 129 -6.40 12.82 -20.25
C THR A 129 -5.13 12.69 -21.10
N ASP A 130 -4.86 13.67 -21.95
CA ASP A 130 -3.71 13.68 -22.88
C ASP A 130 -2.40 14.06 -22.17
N ASP A 131 -2.48 14.74 -21.02
CA ASP A 131 -1.33 15.16 -20.20
C ASP A 131 -0.95 14.15 -19.11
N GLY A 132 -1.65 13.01 -19.04
CA GLY A 132 -1.44 11.96 -18.05
C GLY A 132 -0.04 11.37 -18.09
N LYS A 133 0.67 11.40 -16.97
CA LYS A 133 2.03 10.87 -16.82
C LYS A 133 2.07 9.75 -15.78
N ALA A 134 3.12 8.96 -15.87
CA ALA A 134 3.42 7.97 -14.84
C ALA A 134 3.50 8.64 -13.45
N GLY A 135 2.90 8.04 -12.44
CA GLY A 135 2.80 8.56 -11.08
C GLY A 135 1.57 9.44 -10.81
N ASP A 136 0.77 9.78 -11.81
CA ASP A 136 -0.52 10.43 -11.58
C ASP A 136 -1.51 9.45 -10.97
N ARG A 137 -2.43 9.95 -10.15
CA ARG A 137 -3.56 9.18 -9.66
C ARG A 137 -4.69 9.24 -10.67
N VAL A 138 -5.23 8.09 -11.04
CA VAL A 138 -6.34 7.93 -11.98
C VAL A 138 -7.58 7.43 -11.24
N PHE A 139 -8.73 8.00 -11.55
CA PHE A 139 -9.97 7.80 -10.81
C PHE A 139 -11.08 7.30 -11.72
N PHE A 140 -11.89 6.39 -11.17
CA PHE A 140 -12.97 5.73 -11.92
C PHE A 140 -14.25 5.65 -11.11
N GLU A 141 -15.37 5.70 -11.82
CA GLU A 141 -16.67 5.37 -11.29
C GLU A 141 -16.88 3.86 -11.32
N THR A 142 -17.19 3.24 -10.18
CA THR A 142 -17.38 1.79 -10.07
C THR A 142 -18.66 1.43 -9.33
N VAL A 143 -18.60 1.42 -7.99
CA VAL A 143 -19.72 1.00 -7.13
C VAL A 143 -20.65 2.16 -6.75
N SER A 144 -20.26 3.39 -7.02
CA SER A 144 -21.04 4.61 -6.75
C SER A 144 -20.69 5.70 -7.75
N PRO A 145 -21.58 6.69 -7.96
CA PRO A 145 -21.33 7.82 -8.84
C PRO A 145 -20.08 8.62 -8.44
N GLY A 146 -19.33 9.09 -9.44
CA GLY A 146 -18.10 9.85 -9.31
C GLY A 146 -16.89 9.01 -8.93
N ALA A 147 -15.88 9.64 -8.34
CA ALA A 147 -14.64 8.94 -7.96
C ALA A 147 -14.90 7.91 -6.85
N ALA A 148 -14.99 6.63 -7.25
CA ALA A 148 -15.25 5.50 -6.36
C ALA A 148 -14.12 4.47 -6.36
N HIS A 149 -13.16 4.58 -7.31
CA HIS A 149 -11.97 3.76 -7.39
C HIS A 149 -10.76 4.60 -7.79
N VAL A 150 -9.57 4.20 -7.37
CA VAL A 150 -8.33 4.92 -7.64
C VAL A 150 -7.17 3.95 -7.89
N GLY A 151 -6.24 4.37 -8.74
CA GLY A 151 -4.96 3.72 -8.98
C GLY A 151 -3.88 4.72 -9.36
N ILE A 152 -2.71 4.23 -9.70
CA ILE A 152 -1.52 5.00 -10.07
C ILE A 152 -1.20 4.71 -11.53
N ALA A 153 -1.19 5.74 -12.37
CA ALA A 153 -0.82 5.63 -13.78
C ALA A 153 0.65 5.23 -13.95
N LEU A 154 0.91 4.38 -14.94
CA LEU A 154 2.24 3.92 -15.32
C LEU A 154 2.75 4.58 -16.61
N GLY A 155 1.89 5.38 -17.26
CA GLY A 155 2.10 5.83 -18.63
C GLY A 155 1.56 4.80 -19.64
N GLY A 156 1.46 5.20 -20.92
CA GLY A 156 0.99 4.30 -21.98
C GLY A 156 -0.42 3.76 -21.83
N GLY A 157 -1.27 4.41 -21.02
CA GLY A 157 -2.64 3.98 -20.79
C GLY A 157 -2.80 2.83 -19.79
N GLU A 158 -1.78 2.54 -19.01
CA GLU A 158 -1.77 1.52 -17.96
C GLU A 158 -1.74 2.13 -16.57
N PHE A 159 -2.28 1.41 -15.59
CA PHE A 159 -2.26 1.79 -14.19
C PHE A 159 -2.15 0.58 -13.28
N VAL A 160 -1.60 0.78 -12.09
CA VAL A 160 -1.53 -0.22 -11.03
C VAL A 160 -2.51 0.14 -9.92
N HIS A 161 -3.25 -0.85 -9.42
CA HIS A 161 -4.30 -0.66 -8.42
C HIS A 161 -4.58 -1.93 -7.61
N ALA A 162 -5.38 -1.80 -6.55
CA ALA A 162 -5.89 -2.90 -5.75
C ALA A 162 -7.40 -3.09 -6.04
N PRO A 163 -7.81 -3.94 -6.99
CA PRO A 163 -9.22 -4.18 -7.31
C PRO A 163 -9.84 -5.25 -6.41
N SER A 164 -11.05 -4.98 -5.89
CA SER A 164 -11.79 -5.94 -5.06
C SER A 164 -12.16 -7.24 -5.79
N SER A 165 -12.42 -7.16 -7.11
CA SER A 165 -12.97 -8.26 -7.91
C SER A 165 -12.00 -9.41 -8.18
N ARG A 166 -10.68 -9.22 -8.05
CA ARG A 166 -9.66 -10.24 -8.33
C ARG A 166 -8.56 -10.35 -7.28
N GLY A 167 -8.76 -9.76 -6.14
CA GLY A 167 -8.08 -10.11 -4.93
C GLY A 167 -6.61 -9.72 -4.77
N VAL A 168 -5.92 -9.09 -5.75
CA VAL A 168 -4.50 -8.70 -5.64
C VAL A 168 -4.20 -7.39 -6.36
N VAL A 169 -3.17 -6.67 -5.89
CA VAL A 169 -2.59 -5.51 -6.59
C VAL A 169 -2.06 -5.97 -7.96
N ARG A 170 -2.48 -5.27 -9.02
CA ARG A 170 -2.11 -5.62 -10.40
C ARG A 170 -2.15 -4.43 -11.34
N VAL A 171 -1.61 -4.62 -12.54
CA VAL A 171 -1.65 -3.67 -13.64
C VAL A 171 -2.84 -3.98 -14.55
N GLU A 172 -3.55 -2.95 -14.97
CA GLU A 172 -4.60 -3.00 -15.98
C GLU A 172 -4.52 -1.79 -16.92
N ARG A 173 -5.21 -1.87 -18.05
CA ARG A 173 -5.29 -0.79 -19.02
C ARG A 173 -6.56 0.03 -18.78
N TYR A 174 -6.42 1.37 -18.76
CA TYR A 174 -7.57 2.27 -18.56
C TYR A 174 -8.04 2.97 -19.85
N THR A 175 -7.33 2.81 -20.96
CA THR A 175 -7.68 3.41 -22.26
C THR A 175 -8.64 2.56 -23.08
N SER A 176 -9.05 1.40 -22.58
CA SER A 176 -9.97 0.50 -23.27
C SER A 176 -10.78 -0.35 -22.28
N GLY A 177 -11.94 -0.85 -22.74
CA GLY A 177 -12.79 -1.77 -22.00
C GLY A 177 -13.34 -1.19 -20.70
N TYR A 178 -13.44 -2.03 -19.68
CA TYR A 178 -14.15 -1.72 -18.42
C TYR A 178 -13.78 -0.37 -17.79
N TRP A 179 -12.51 0.01 -17.81
CA TRP A 179 -12.01 1.22 -17.16
C TRP A 179 -12.20 2.48 -17.99
N ALA A 180 -12.13 2.37 -19.33
CA ALA A 180 -12.33 3.52 -20.23
C ALA A 180 -13.73 4.13 -20.06
N ASP A 181 -14.75 3.26 -20.00
CA ASP A 181 -16.14 3.69 -19.82
C ASP A 181 -16.44 4.29 -18.43
N ARG A 182 -15.49 4.19 -17.50
CA ARG A 182 -15.63 4.59 -16.09
C ARG A 182 -14.65 5.68 -15.67
N TRP A 183 -13.96 6.25 -16.62
CA TRP A 183 -13.00 7.31 -16.37
C TRP A 183 -13.68 8.55 -15.75
N VAL A 184 -13.14 9.05 -14.63
CA VAL A 184 -13.58 10.26 -13.94
C VAL A 184 -12.56 11.40 -14.11
N GLY A 185 -11.26 11.09 -14.08
CA GLY A 185 -10.21 12.08 -14.20
C GLY A 185 -8.89 11.64 -13.58
N ALA A 186 -7.90 12.50 -13.69
CA ALA A 186 -6.59 12.28 -13.07
C ALA A 186 -6.17 13.45 -12.19
N ARG A 187 -5.32 13.18 -11.20
CA ARG A 187 -4.76 14.18 -10.27
C ARG A 187 -3.27 13.97 -10.10
N ARG A 188 -2.50 15.06 -10.19
CA ARG A 188 -1.07 15.07 -9.90
C ARG A 188 -0.79 15.74 -8.56
N VAL A 189 -0.04 15.06 -7.69
CA VAL A 189 0.51 15.64 -6.48
C VAL A 189 1.94 16.09 -6.77
N THR A 190 2.25 17.34 -6.38
CA THR A 190 3.61 17.86 -6.36
C THR A 190 4.07 18.01 -4.92
N ALA A 191 5.36 17.92 -4.67
CA ALA A 191 5.95 18.01 -3.32
C ALA A 191 5.65 19.31 -2.56
N SER A 192 5.06 20.31 -3.24
CA SER A 192 4.66 21.62 -2.68
C SER A 192 3.16 21.71 -2.34
N ALA A 193 2.40 20.63 -2.41
CA ALA A 193 1.01 20.65 -1.96
C ALA A 193 0.96 20.54 -0.44
N GLU A 194 1.07 21.67 0.25
CA GLU A 194 0.65 21.80 1.65
C GLU A 194 -0.82 21.36 1.76
N PRO A 195 -1.20 20.65 2.84
CA PRO A 195 -2.60 20.32 3.05
C PRO A 195 -3.37 21.64 3.15
N ALA A 196 -4.42 21.79 2.36
CA ALA A 196 -5.37 22.87 2.52
C ALA A 196 -5.91 22.83 3.95
N SER A 197 -5.59 23.84 4.73
CA SER A 197 -6.06 24.12 6.10
C SER A 197 -7.57 24.28 6.14
#